data_6569dc01539bf02d7417c21354e17cbb
#
_entry.id   6569dc01539bf02d7417c21354e17cbb
#
_cell.length_a   1.000
_cell.length_b   1.000
_cell.length_c   1.000
_cell.angle_alpha   90.00
_cell.angle_beta   90.00
_cell.angle_gamma   90.00
#
_symmetry.space_group_name_H-M   'P 1'
#
loop_
_entity.id
_entity.type
_entity.pdbx_description
1 polymer ?
#
loop_
_entity_poly.entity_id
_entity_poly.type
_entity_poly.pdbx_seq_one_letter_code
_entity_poly.pdbx_strand_id
1 'polypeptide(L)'
;SACLVGSEMCIRDSCYIVLIASIVTVIDMMMAARLPALHARLGIYIPLIVVNCIILGRTEAFASKNNVFQSFLDALGMGIGFTLALSLLGSVREILGAGSLLGHGLIGEEGYPVLLFVMPPGAFLALAGLIIVFNRLRGVK
;
A
#
# COMPACT_ATOMS: atom_id res chain seq x y z
N SER A 1 22.62 5.55 28.81
CA SER A 1 22.89 5.97 27.41
C SER A 1 21.96 5.29 26.38
N ALA A 2 21.74 3.99 26.48
CA ALA A 2 20.82 3.27 25.58
C ALA A 2 19.35 3.70 25.72
N CYS A 3 18.91 4.10 26.91
CA CYS A 3 17.53 4.53 27.16
C CYS A 3 17.22 5.91 26.56
N LEU A 4 18.21 6.81 26.51
CA LEU A 4 18.08 8.14 25.88
C LEU A 4 18.00 8.05 24.36
N VAL A 5 18.80 7.20 23.74
CA VAL A 5 18.77 6.97 22.27
C VAL A 5 17.43 6.36 21.84
N GLY A 6 16.87 5.45 22.63
CA GLY A 6 15.54 4.88 22.35
C GLY A 6 14.41 5.91 22.48
N SER A 7 14.49 6.86 23.43
CA SER A 7 13.47 7.90 23.57
C SER A 7 13.55 8.97 22.46
N GLU A 8 14.74 9.36 22.01
CA GLU A 8 14.90 10.28 20.88
C GLU A 8 14.38 9.71 19.56
N MET A 9 14.63 8.44 19.29
CA MET A 9 14.06 7.73 18.13
C MET A 9 12.53 7.69 18.21
N CYS A 10 11.97 7.40 19.37
CA CYS A 10 10.53 7.32 19.59
C CYS A 10 9.84 8.69 19.40
N ILE A 11 10.46 9.77 19.87
CA ILE A 11 9.95 11.15 19.69
C ILE A 11 10.01 11.55 18.21
N ARG A 12 11.09 11.23 17.52
CA ARG A 12 11.27 11.55 16.11
C ARG A 12 10.26 10.80 15.22
N ASP A 13 10.05 9.51 15.47
CA ASP A 13 9.04 8.69 14.81
C ASP A 13 7.64 9.24 15.02
N SER A 14 7.30 9.64 16.24
CA SER A 14 6.02 10.25 16.56
C SER A 14 5.81 11.56 15.83
N CYS A 15 6.85 12.39 15.69
CA CYS A 15 6.78 13.62 14.92
C CYS A 15 6.53 13.36 13.42
N TYR A 16 7.16 12.36 12.83
CA TYR A 16 6.92 11.98 11.44
C TYR A 16 5.50 11.48 11.21
N ILE A 17 4.97 10.67 12.12
CA ILE A 17 3.57 10.19 12.04
C ILE A 17 2.60 11.36 12.08
N VAL A 18 2.81 12.33 12.97
CA VAL A 18 1.95 13.53 13.08
C VAL A 18 2.01 14.39 11.82
N LEU A 19 3.20 14.58 11.24
CA LEU A 19 3.36 15.33 9.98
C LEU A 19 2.66 14.62 8.83
N ILE A 20 2.86 13.32 8.68
CA ILE A 20 2.21 12.52 7.63
C ILE A 20 0.70 12.55 7.83
N ALA A 21 0.20 12.37 9.04
CA ALA A 21 -1.21 12.43 9.37
C ALA A 21 -1.83 13.78 9.02
N SER A 22 -1.14 14.88 9.31
CA SER A 22 -1.62 16.24 9.00
C SER A 22 -1.76 16.44 7.49
N ILE A 23 -0.75 16.05 6.72
CA ILE A 23 -0.76 16.16 5.25
C ILE A 23 -1.87 15.30 4.65
N VAL A 24 -2.00 14.06 5.10
CA VAL A 24 -3.03 13.12 4.62
C VAL A 24 -4.43 13.62 4.96
N THR A 25 -4.64 14.21 6.14
CA THR A 25 -5.93 14.81 6.51
C THR A 25 -6.30 15.99 5.60
N VAL A 26 -5.34 16.84 5.25
CA VAL A 26 -5.59 17.94 4.29
C VAL A 26 -5.95 17.39 2.91
N ILE A 27 -5.27 16.35 2.44
CA ILE A 27 -5.57 15.70 1.17
C ILE A 27 -6.96 15.07 1.20
N ASP A 28 -7.33 14.42 2.30
CA ASP A 28 -8.64 13.81 2.50
C ASP A 28 -9.77 14.86 2.43
N MET A 29 -9.59 15.98 3.13
CA MET A 29 -10.54 17.10 3.07
C MET A 29 -10.67 17.71 1.67
N MET A 30 -9.55 17.87 0.96
CA MET A 30 -9.56 18.35 -0.43
C MET A 30 -10.27 17.37 -1.37
N MET A 31 -10.05 16.09 -1.18
CA MET A 31 -10.67 15.03 -1.97
C MET A 31 -12.18 14.93 -1.70
N ALA A 32 -12.59 15.06 -0.45
CA ALA A 32 -14.01 15.12 -0.06
C ALA A 32 -14.75 16.32 -0.70
N ALA A 33 -14.07 17.46 -0.80
CA ALA A 33 -14.64 18.68 -1.37
C ALA A 33 -14.71 18.69 -2.91
N ARG A 34 -13.72 18.06 -3.56
CA ARG A 34 -13.58 18.10 -5.04
C ARG A 34 -14.09 16.85 -5.74
N LEU A 35 -13.96 15.69 -5.12
CA LEU A 35 -14.25 14.38 -5.72
C LEU A 35 -15.01 13.49 -4.72
N PRO A 36 -16.27 13.83 -4.36
CA PRO A 36 -17.01 13.08 -3.34
C PRO A 36 -17.26 11.62 -3.74
N ALA A 37 -17.40 11.32 -5.03
CA ALA A 37 -17.57 9.95 -5.52
C ALA A 37 -16.33 9.08 -5.30
N LEU A 38 -15.14 9.67 -5.46
CA LEU A 38 -13.87 9.00 -5.23
C LEU A 38 -13.59 8.84 -3.73
N HIS A 39 -13.89 9.90 -2.96
CA HIS A 39 -13.77 9.86 -1.50
C HIS A 39 -14.65 8.77 -0.87
N ALA A 40 -15.87 8.58 -1.34
CA ALA A 40 -16.76 7.53 -0.85
C ALA A 40 -16.20 6.10 -1.06
N ARG A 41 -15.40 5.90 -2.11
CA ARG A 41 -14.74 4.62 -2.41
C ARG A 41 -13.41 4.43 -1.68
N LEU A 42 -12.63 5.50 -1.52
CA LEU A 42 -11.26 5.48 -1.01
C LEU A 42 -11.15 5.93 0.46
N GLY A 43 -12.23 6.47 1.05
CA GLY A 43 -12.18 7.09 2.38
C GLY A 43 -11.66 6.20 3.51
N ILE A 44 -11.88 4.88 3.42
CA ILE A 44 -11.36 3.91 4.40
C ILE A 44 -9.85 3.68 4.19
N TYR A 45 -9.35 3.82 2.96
CA TYR A 45 -7.95 3.55 2.62
C TYR A 45 -7.02 4.73 2.90
N ILE A 46 -7.53 5.95 2.93
CA ILE A 46 -6.75 7.17 3.15
C ILE A 46 -6.07 7.18 4.52
N PRO A 47 -6.75 6.88 5.65
CA PRO A 47 -6.10 6.75 6.96
C PRO A 47 -5.06 5.63 7.00
N LEU A 48 -5.21 4.59 6.19
CA LEU A 48 -4.26 3.49 6.09
C LEU A 48 -2.91 3.91 5.52
N ILE A 49 -2.86 5.00 4.76
CA ILE A 49 -1.60 5.58 4.24
C ILE A 49 -0.73 6.08 5.39
N VAL A 50 -1.33 6.65 6.43
CA VAL A 50 -0.60 7.19 7.59
C VAL A 50 0.15 6.10 8.35
N VAL A 51 -0.50 4.94 8.55
CA VAL A 51 0.08 3.82 9.30
C VAL A 51 0.88 2.85 8.41
N ASN A 52 1.08 3.20 7.15
CA ASN A 52 1.81 2.35 6.22
C ASN A 52 3.30 2.31 6.58
N CYS A 53 3.77 1.12 7.00
CA CYS A 53 5.17 0.91 7.41
C CYS A 53 6.19 1.18 6.29
N ILE A 54 5.79 1.09 5.02
CA ILE A 54 6.66 1.39 3.88
C ILE A 54 6.97 2.88 3.84
N ILE A 55 5.95 3.73 3.98
CA ILE A 55 6.09 5.19 3.98
C ILE A 55 6.90 5.62 5.19
N LEU A 56 6.53 5.14 6.38
CA LEU A 56 7.19 5.49 7.64
C LEU A 56 8.65 5.04 7.64
N GLY A 57 8.91 3.79 7.29
CA GLY A 57 10.26 3.24 7.25
C GLY A 57 11.15 3.95 6.22
N ARG A 58 10.59 4.37 5.08
CA ARG A 58 11.36 5.10 4.06
C ARG A 58 11.63 6.55 4.46
N THR A 59 10.69 7.19 5.13
CA THR A 59 10.86 8.54 5.69
C THR A 59 12.00 8.55 6.70
N GLU A 60 12.06 7.59 7.58
CA GLU A 60 13.11 7.48 8.58
C GLU A 60 14.46 7.06 7.98
N ALA A 61 14.47 6.03 7.12
CA ALA A 61 15.71 5.46 6.60
C ALA A 61 16.38 6.34 5.55
N PHE A 62 15.62 7.05 4.73
CA PHE A 62 16.13 7.78 3.58
C PHE A 62 15.90 9.29 3.66
N ALA A 63 14.66 9.73 3.83
CA ALA A 63 14.33 11.16 3.76
C ALA A 63 14.99 11.99 4.87
N SER A 64 15.18 11.42 6.06
CA SER A 64 15.85 12.09 7.18
C SER A 64 17.34 12.35 6.96
N LYS A 65 17.97 11.67 6.01
CA LYS A 65 19.43 11.68 5.78
C LYS A 65 19.82 12.30 4.44
N ASN A 66 18.87 12.54 3.54
CA ASN A 66 19.13 13.01 2.19
C ASN A 66 18.44 14.35 1.89
N ASN A 67 18.85 14.98 0.80
CA ASN A 67 18.27 16.21 0.32
C ASN A 67 16.82 16.02 -0.14
N VAL A 68 16.02 17.07 -0.04
CA VAL A 68 14.59 17.09 -0.40
C VAL A 68 14.34 16.58 -1.83
N PHE A 69 15.19 16.97 -2.78
CA PHE A 69 15.03 16.55 -4.18
C PHE A 69 15.27 15.04 -4.38
N GLN A 70 16.28 14.49 -3.71
CA GLN A 70 16.55 13.05 -3.75
C GLN A 70 15.44 12.25 -3.06
N SER A 71 14.94 12.75 -1.95
CA SER A 71 13.80 12.13 -1.23
C SER A 71 12.53 12.14 -2.07
N PHE A 72 12.29 13.20 -2.84
CA PHE A 72 11.15 13.28 -3.76
C PHE A 72 11.25 12.26 -4.90
N LEU A 73 12.43 12.12 -5.52
CA LEU A 73 12.64 11.11 -6.57
C LEU A 73 12.49 9.68 -6.03
N ASP A 74 13.01 9.43 -4.83
CA ASP A 74 12.86 8.12 -4.17
C ASP A 74 11.38 7.82 -3.86
N ALA A 75 10.64 8.80 -3.36
CA ALA A 75 9.21 8.67 -3.09
C ALA A 75 8.40 8.39 -4.37
N LEU A 76 8.72 9.03 -5.49
CA LEU A 76 8.09 8.73 -6.78
C LEU A 76 8.37 7.29 -7.24
N GLY A 77 9.63 6.86 -7.18
CA GLY A 77 10.02 5.50 -7.55
C GLY A 77 9.31 4.45 -6.68
N MET A 78 9.27 4.69 -5.38
CA MET A 78 8.58 3.82 -4.43
C MET A 78 7.07 3.79 -4.68
N GLY A 79 6.45 4.95 -4.93
CA GLY A 79 5.02 5.06 -5.20
C GLY A 79 4.61 4.30 -6.46
N ILE A 80 5.39 4.41 -7.54
CA ILE A 80 5.15 3.67 -8.78
C ILE A 80 5.29 2.17 -8.54
N GLY A 81 6.37 1.73 -7.87
CA GLY A 81 6.60 0.32 -7.55
C GLY A 81 5.48 -0.27 -6.71
N PHE A 82 5.03 0.46 -5.69
CA PHE A 82 3.94 0.04 -4.83
C PHE A 82 2.60 -0.05 -5.58
N THR A 83 2.30 0.91 -6.44
CA THR A 83 1.09 0.91 -7.27
C THR A 83 1.08 -0.29 -8.21
N LEU A 84 2.19 -0.60 -8.86
CA LEU A 84 2.31 -1.78 -9.72
C LEU A 84 2.11 -3.08 -8.94
N ALA A 85 2.72 -3.19 -7.76
CA ALA A 85 2.58 -4.38 -6.92
C ALA A 85 1.13 -4.58 -6.45
N LEU A 86 0.45 -3.50 -6.01
CA LEU A 86 -0.95 -3.56 -5.60
C LEU A 86 -1.89 -3.85 -6.78
N SER A 87 -1.62 -3.29 -7.96
CA SER A 87 -2.39 -3.54 -9.17
C SER A 87 -2.29 -5.01 -9.59
N LEU A 88 -1.09 -5.58 -9.55
CA LEU A 88 -0.88 -6.99 -9.83
C LEU A 88 -1.59 -7.89 -8.81
N LEU A 89 -1.46 -7.57 -7.52
CA LEU A 89 -2.15 -8.31 -6.46
C LEU A 89 -3.68 -8.22 -6.60
N GLY A 90 -4.20 -7.04 -6.92
CA GLY A 90 -5.63 -6.81 -7.15
C GLY A 90 -6.15 -7.62 -8.35
N SER A 91 -5.41 -7.62 -9.46
CA SER A 91 -5.75 -8.40 -10.65
C SER A 91 -5.81 -9.91 -10.37
N VAL A 92 -4.82 -10.43 -9.64
CA VAL A 92 -4.81 -11.85 -9.24
C VAL A 92 -6.01 -12.19 -8.36
N ARG A 93 -6.34 -11.32 -7.40
CA ARG A 93 -7.52 -11.51 -6.52
C ARG A 93 -8.83 -11.44 -7.29
N GLU A 94 -8.95 -10.54 -8.28
CA GLU A 94 -10.14 -10.40 -9.10
C GLU A 94 -10.35 -11.64 -9.98
N ILE A 95 -9.28 -12.15 -10.57
CA ILE A 95 -9.34 -13.37 -11.40
C ILE A 95 -9.72 -14.59 -10.53
N LEU A 96 -9.13 -14.74 -9.37
CA LEU A 96 -9.37 -15.89 -8.48
C LEU A 96 -10.70 -15.79 -7.72
N GLY A 97 -11.14 -14.57 -7.38
CA GLY A 97 -12.33 -14.33 -6.58
C GLY A 97 -13.61 -14.21 -7.39
N ALA A 98 -13.58 -13.48 -8.50
CA ALA A 98 -14.75 -13.18 -9.31
C ALA A 98 -14.71 -13.82 -10.70
N GLY A 99 -13.55 -14.38 -11.11
CA GLY A 99 -13.40 -14.90 -12.47
C GLY A 99 -13.49 -13.83 -13.58
N SER A 100 -13.45 -12.56 -13.18
CA SER A 100 -13.53 -11.39 -14.05
C SER A 100 -12.27 -10.56 -13.92
N LEU A 101 -11.86 -9.91 -15.00
CA LEU A 101 -10.79 -8.91 -14.99
C LEU A 101 -11.35 -7.60 -15.52
N LEU A 102 -11.29 -6.52 -14.72
CA LEU A 102 -11.81 -5.19 -15.09
C LEU A 102 -13.29 -5.21 -15.54
N GLY A 103 -14.12 -6.06 -14.95
CA GLY A 103 -15.55 -6.18 -15.32
C GLY A 103 -15.83 -7.01 -16.56
N HIS A 104 -14.80 -7.59 -17.20
CA HIS A 104 -14.98 -8.56 -18.28
C HIS A 104 -14.85 -9.99 -17.71
N GLY A 105 -15.90 -10.79 -17.82
CA GLY A 105 -15.89 -12.20 -17.43
C GLY A 105 -14.94 -13.00 -18.32
N LEU A 106 -13.79 -13.40 -17.76
CA LEU A 106 -12.81 -14.26 -18.46
C LEU A 106 -13.15 -15.73 -18.32
N ILE A 107 -13.75 -16.11 -17.22
CA ILE A 107 -14.16 -17.47 -16.91
C ILE A 107 -15.69 -17.42 -16.91
N GLY A 108 -16.32 -18.11 -17.88
CA GLY A 108 -17.76 -18.04 -18.13
C GLY A 108 -18.64 -18.17 -16.87
N GLU A 109 -19.91 -17.85 -16.99
CA GLU A 109 -20.92 -17.67 -15.93
C GLU A 109 -21.04 -18.78 -14.86
N GLU A 110 -20.28 -19.88 -14.97
CA GLU A 110 -20.27 -21.01 -14.03
C GLU A 110 -19.05 -21.06 -13.08
N GLY A 111 -18.20 -20.01 -13.05
CA GLY A 111 -17.09 -19.93 -12.10
C GLY A 111 -17.63 -19.67 -10.69
N TYR A 112 -17.56 -20.67 -9.79
CA TYR A 112 -17.86 -20.47 -8.37
C TYR A 112 -16.92 -19.40 -7.82
N PRO A 113 -17.42 -18.22 -7.42
CA PRO A 113 -16.58 -17.20 -6.83
C PRO A 113 -16.04 -17.75 -5.51
N VAL A 114 -14.73 -17.92 -5.42
CA VAL A 114 -14.10 -18.32 -4.16
C VAL A 114 -14.11 -17.13 -3.23
N LEU A 115 -15.20 -16.99 -2.49
CA LEU A 115 -15.48 -15.86 -1.59
C LEU A 115 -14.33 -15.60 -0.62
N LEU A 116 -13.52 -16.62 -0.32
CA LEU A 116 -12.33 -16.52 0.51
C LEU A 116 -11.29 -15.53 -0.05
N PHE A 117 -11.13 -15.46 -1.37
CA PHE A 117 -10.17 -14.54 -2.00
C PHE A 117 -10.67 -13.09 -2.08
N VAL A 118 -11.98 -12.89 -2.02
CA VAL A 118 -12.58 -11.54 -1.93
C VAL A 118 -12.42 -10.96 -0.53
N MET A 119 -12.45 -11.82 0.50
CA MET A 119 -12.29 -11.43 1.90
C MET A 119 -10.83 -11.02 2.22
N PRO A 120 -10.61 -10.20 3.30
CA PRO A 120 -9.27 -9.75 3.71
C PRO A 120 -8.23 -10.87 3.87
N PRO A 121 -8.52 -12.04 4.43
CA PRO A 121 -7.53 -13.13 4.56
C PRO A 121 -7.05 -13.66 3.21
N GLY A 122 -7.88 -13.61 2.16
CA GLY A 122 -7.48 -13.99 0.80
C GLY A 122 -6.39 -13.12 0.21
N ALA A 123 -6.28 -11.85 0.64
CA ALA A 123 -5.20 -10.97 0.21
C ALA A 123 -3.82 -11.50 0.63
N PHE A 124 -3.71 -12.01 1.86
CA PHE A 124 -2.46 -12.58 2.36
C PHE A 124 -2.09 -13.88 1.65
N LEU A 125 -3.07 -14.72 1.35
CA LEU A 125 -2.84 -15.94 0.57
C LEU A 125 -2.38 -15.63 -0.86
N ALA A 126 -3.02 -14.67 -1.52
CA ALA A 126 -2.64 -14.22 -2.85
C ALA A 126 -1.22 -13.60 -2.85
N LEU A 127 -0.90 -12.80 -1.83
CA LEU A 127 0.43 -12.20 -1.68
C LEU A 127 1.50 -13.28 -1.45
N ALA A 128 1.24 -14.25 -0.58
CA ALA A 128 2.15 -15.37 -0.33
C ALA A 128 2.40 -16.19 -1.60
N GLY A 129 1.35 -16.51 -2.35
CA GLY A 129 1.44 -17.20 -3.64
C GLY A 129 2.28 -16.42 -4.65
N LEU A 130 2.06 -15.11 -4.74
CA LEU A 130 2.79 -14.22 -5.65
C LEU A 130 4.28 -14.15 -5.32
N ILE A 131 4.63 -14.08 -4.03
CA ILE A 131 6.01 -14.10 -3.56
C ILE A 131 6.69 -15.44 -3.90
N ILE A 132 5.99 -16.57 -3.71
CA ILE A 132 6.52 -17.90 -4.06
C ILE A 132 6.79 -17.99 -5.56
N VAL A 133 5.86 -17.57 -6.39
CA VAL A 133 6.01 -17.57 -7.86
C VAL A 133 7.18 -16.69 -8.28
N PHE A 134 7.27 -15.49 -7.70
CA PHE A 134 8.35 -14.54 -8.03
C PHE A 134 9.73 -15.05 -7.62
N ASN A 135 9.84 -15.66 -6.43
CA ASN A 135 11.07 -16.30 -5.98
C ASN A 135 11.50 -17.48 -6.86
N ARG A 136 10.52 -18.25 -7.31
CA ARG A 136 10.79 -19.38 -8.21
C ARG A 136 11.27 -18.91 -9.59
N LEU A 137 10.69 -17.83 -10.12
CA LEU A 137 11.12 -17.22 -11.38
C LEU A 137 12.52 -16.59 -11.30
N ARG A 138 12.87 -15.99 -10.14
CA ARG A 138 14.22 -15.44 -9.93
C ARG A 138 15.30 -16.49 -9.67
N GLY A 139 14.94 -17.76 -9.56
CA GLY A 139 15.91 -18.85 -9.32
C GLY A 139 16.65 -18.75 -7.98
N VAL A 140 16.10 -18.01 -7.03
CA VAL A 140 16.66 -17.95 -5.67
C VAL A 140 16.34 -19.28 -4.98
N LYS A 141 17.39 -20.08 -4.82
CA LYS A 141 17.38 -21.30 -3.99
C LYS A 141 17.43 -20.94 -2.53
#